data_426519f151ec2ebd9906c957b7518f52
#
_entry.id   426519f151ec2ebd9906c957b7518f52
#
_cell.length_a   1.000
_cell.length_b   1.000
_cell.length_c   1.000
_cell.angle_alpha   90.00
_cell.angle_beta   90.00
_cell.angle_gamma   90.00
#
_symmetry.space_group_name_H-M   'P 1'
#
loop_
_entity.id
_entity.type
_entity.pdbx_description
1 polymer ?
#
loop_
_entity_poly.entity_id
_entity_poly.type
_entity_poly.pdbx_seq_one_letter_code
_entity_poly.pdbx_strand_id
1 'polypeptide(L)'
;GYSLEDAFRHPVYPALAFLTAPMNCPVEKINAAAFGEMLSRARQMFDYVFLDAPAGVDAGFRLTAQFADRFLVVTGAGPAAVRDAARVGELLELAGKTNAKLIVNRVDKDLLSTVRLTIDDVMDAAGLPLAGIVPEDPHVTLAASFGQSLLRYSPNCKAAKASRRIARRIQGFHEPIALR
;
A
#
# COMPACT_ATOMS: atom_id res chain seq x y z
N GLY A 1 21.98 10.66 -12.48
CA GLY A 1 20.93 10.54 -11.45
C GLY A 1 19.57 10.60 -12.12
N TYR A 2 18.61 9.84 -11.61
CA TYR A 2 17.23 9.94 -12.10
C TYR A 2 16.62 11.25 -11.66
N SER A 3 16.02 11.99 -12.61
CA SER A 3 15.27 13.20 -12.35
C SER A 3 13.76 12.88 -12.30
N LEU A 4 12.98 13.70 -11.59
CA LEU A 4 11.51 13.62 -11.65
C LEU A 4 10.98 13.91 -13.06
N GLU A 5 11.78 14.57 -13.90
CA GLU A 5 11.49 14.82 -15.30
C GLU A 5 11.50 13.51 -16.13
N ASP A 6 12.27 12.50 -15.65
CA ASP A 6 12.34 11.17 -16.26
C ASP A 6 11.17 10.26 -15.81
N ALA A 7 10.28 10.73 -14.93
CA ALA A 7 9.14 9.96 -14.47
C ALA A 7 8.20 9.64 -15.64
N PHE A 8 7.92 8.35 -15.83
CA PHE A 8 6.99 7.90 -16.85
C PHE A 8 5.56 8.35 -16.50
N ARG A 9 4.94 9.15 -17.37
CA ARG A 9 3.52 9.52 -17.23
C ARG A 9 2.63 8.48 -17.87
N HIS A 10 1.59 8.06 -17.13
CA HIS A 10 0.68 7.05 -17.61
C HIS A 10 -0.14 7.59 -18.81
N PRO A 11 -0.17 6.88 -19.97
CA PRO A 11 -0.77 7.41 -21.20
C PRO A 11 -2.28 7.64 -21.11
N VAL A 12 -2.98 6.90 -20.22
CA VAL A 12 -4.44 7.03 -20.03
C VAL A 12 -4.77 7.95 -18.85
N TYR A 13 -3.88 8.03 -17.86
CA TYR A 13 -4.06 8.85 -16.65
C TYR A 13 -2.89 9.81 -16.51
N PRO A 14 -2.91 10.97 -17.21
CA PRO A 14 -1.74 11.87 -17.27
C PRO A 14 -1.34 12.48 -15.91
N ALA A 15 -2.25 12.50 -14.93
CA ALA A 15 -1.94 12.88 -13.56
C ALA A 15 -1.16 11.80 -12.78
N LEU A 16 -1.06 10.58 -13.31
CA LEU A 16 -0.33 9.47 -12.70
C LEU A 16 1.06 9.38 -13.33
N ALA A 17 2.09 9.45 -12.51
CA ALA A 17 3.48 9.27 -12.91
C ALA A 17 4.14 8.14 -12.11
N PHE A 18 5.09 7.46 -12.72
CA PHE A 18 5.88 6.39 -12.12
C PHE A 18 7.36 6.71 -12.20
N LEU A 19 8.06 6.51 -11.12
CA LEU A 19 9.51 6.51 -11.08
C LEU A 19 9.95 5.17 -10.50
N THR A 20 10.72 4.41 -11.29
CA THR A 20 11.22 3.11 -10.86
C THR A 20 12.66 3.24 -10.36
N ALA A 21 12.99 2.49 -9.30
CA ALA A 21 14.38 2.34 -8.90
C ALA A 21 15.16 1.56 -9.98
N PRO A 22 16.47 1.82 -10.15
CA PRO A 22 17.31 1.05 -11.06
C PRO A 22 17.31 -0.44 -10.66
N MET A 23 17.06 -1.33 -11.61
CA MET A 23 16.97 -2.79 -11.37
C MET A 23 18.21 -3.41 -10.70
N ASN A 24 19.38 -2.82 -10.89
CA ASN A 24 20.65 -3.34 -10.40
C ASN A 24 21.30 -2.46 -9.32
N CYS A 25 20.51 -1.62 -8.63
CA CYS A 25 21.03 -0.78 -7.57
C CYS A 25 20.55 -1.30 -6.21
N PRO A 26 21.43 -1.90 -5.39
CA PRO A 26 21.09 -2.22 -4.02
C PRO A 26 20.63 -0.99 -3.25
N VAL A 27 19.66 -1.15 -2.37
CA VAL A 27 19.08 -0.02 -1.60
C VAL A 27 20.15 0.72 -0.79
N GLU A 28 21.15 0.02 -0.31
CA GLU A 28 22.28 0.57 0.47
C GLU A 28 23.12 1.56 -0.31
N LYS A 29 23.04 1.53 -1.64
CA LYS A 29 23.73 2.48 -2.54
C LYS A 29 22.90 3.72 -2.83
N ILE A 30 21.63 3.76 -2.41
CA ILE A 30 20.78 4.94 -2.58
C ILE A 30 21.22 6.00 -1.58
N ASN A 31 21.62 7.16 -2.11
CA ASN A 31 21.94 8.30 -1.26
C ASN A 31 20.64 8.84 -0.64
N ALA A 32 20.48 8.68 0.69
CA ALA A 32 19.28 9.07 1.41
C ALA A 32 19.00 10.59 1.33
N ALA A 33 20.02 11.44 1.31
CA ALA A 33 19.85 12.88 1.17
C ALA A 33 19.28 13.24 -0.21
N ALA A 34 19.88 12.72 -1.28
CA ALA A 34 19.40 12.94 -2.64
C ALA A 34 17.97 12.36 -2.84
N PHE A 35 17.66 11.23 -2.21
CA PHE A 35 16.30 10.68 -2.21
C PHE A 35 15.31 11.60 -1.51
N GLY A 36 15.68 12.16 -0.35
CA GLY A 36 14.86 13.13 0.38
C GLY A 36 14.62 14.43 -0.41
N GLU A 37 15.65 14.96 -1.11
CA GLU A 37 15.52 16.12 -1.98
C GLU A 37 14.57 15.85 -3.15
N MET A 38 14.70 14.71 -3.79
CA MET A 38 13.78 14.26 -4.85
C MET A 38 12.34 14.21 -4.34
N LEU A 39 12.08 13.61 -3.17
CA LEU A 39 10.76 13.55 -2.57
C LEU A 39 10.21 14.93 -2.20
N SER A 40 11.04 15.84 -1.73
CA SER A 40 10.65 17.23 -1.43
C SER A 40 10.18 17.96 -2.70
N ARG A 41 10.84 17.74 -3.82
CA ARG A 41 10.39 18.25 -5.13
C ARG A 41 9.11 17.58 -5.60
N ALA A 42 8.99 16.25 -5.44
CA ALA A 42 7.78 15.50 -5.80
C ALA A 42 6.54 16.02 -5.05
N ARG A 43 6.66 16.35 -3.76
CA ARG A 43 5.59 16.94 -2.94
C ARG A 43 5.08 18.30 -3.44
N GLN A 44 5.90 19.03 -4.19
CA GLN A 44 5.48 20.29 -4.81
C GLN A 44 4.76 20.09 -6.14
N MET A 45 4.92 18.93 -6.76
CA MET A 45 4.38 18.61 -8.09
C MET A 45 3.14 17.73 -8.06
N PHE A 46 2.93 16.98 -6.98
CA PHE A 46 1.87 15.96 -6.87
C PHE A 46 1.11 16.08 -5.55
N ASP A 47 -0.19 15.87 -5.59
CA ASP A 47 -1.05 15.85 -4.40
C ASP A 47 -0.72 14.64 -3.49
N TYR A 48 -0.30 13.53 -4.10
CA TYR A 48 0.09 12.29 -3.41
C TYR A 48 1.35 11.71 -4.03
N VAL A 49 2.28 11.30 -3.16
CA VAL A 49 3.48 10.55 -3.54
C VAL A 49 3.45 9.22 -2.79
N PHE A 50 3.34 8.12 -3.53
CA PHE A 50 3.36 6.77 -2.97
C PHE A 50 4.76 6.19 -3.07
N LEU A 51 5.29 5.74 -1.95
CA LEU A 51 6.54 4.96 -1.88
C LEU A 51 6.17 3.48 -1.77
N ASP A 52 6.42 2.73 -2.84
CA ASP A 52 6.23 1.27 -2.84
C ASP A 52 7.46 0.64 -2.18
N ALA A 53 7.31 0.26 -0.93
CA ALA A 53 8.37 -0.34 -0.13
C ALA A 53 8.46 -1.84 -0.40
N PRO A 54 9.68 -2.42 -0.45
CA PRO A 54 9.83 -3.87 -0.53
C PRO A 54 9.24 -4.56 0.70
N ALA A 55 8.85 -5.83 0.54
CA ALA A 55 8.42 -6.65 1.66
C ALA A 55 9.56 -6.83 2.68
N GLY A 56 9.20 -6.92 3.96
CA GLY A 56 10.17 -7.07 5.04
C GLY A 56 10.49 -5.75 5.75
N VAL A 57 11.49 -5.81 6.64
CA VAL A 57 11.87 -4.71 7.54
C VAL A 57 13.34 -4.32 7.42
N ASP A 58 13.90 -4.53 6.26
CA ASP A 58 15.30 -4.28 5.91
C ASP A 58 15.62 -2.81 5.57
N ALA A 59 16.71 -2.57 4.86
CA ALA A 59 17.17 -1.25 4.47
C ALA A 59 16.15 -0.49 3.60
N GLY A 60 15.41 -1.18 2.74
CA GLY A 60 14.37 -0.58 1.89
C GLY A 60 13.21 -0.04 2.70
N PHE A 61 12.72 -0.82 3.65
CA PHE A 61 11.71 -0.37 4.60
C PHE A 61 12.19 0.85 5.40
N ARG A 62 13.41 0.79 5.97
CA ARG A 62 13.97 1.90 6.76
C ARG A 62 14.12 3.18 5.96
N LEU A 63 14.59 3.09 4.72
CA LEU A 63 14.70 4.25 3.84
C LEU A 63 13.34 4.87 3.54
N THR A 64 12.33 4.07 3.19
CA THR A 64 10.98 4.59 2.91
C THR A 64 10.31 5.14 4.18
N ALA A 65 10.46 4.47 5.32
CA ALA A 65 9.91 4.91 6.60
C ALA A 65 10.50 6.24 7.10
N GLN A 66 11.75 6.53 6.75
CA GLN A 66 12.40 7.79 7.10
C GLN A 66 11.65 9.01 6.50
N PHE A 67 11.16 8.89 5.27
CA PHE A 67 10.62 10.03 4.51
C PHE A 67 9.09 10.04 4.39
N ALA A 68 8.42 8.94 4.68
CA ALA A 68 6.97 8.87 4.58
C ALA A 68 6.26 9.54 5.78
N ASP A 69 5.11 10.18 5.50
CA ASP A 69 4.26 10.82 6.51
C ASP A 69 3.14 9.91 6.99
N ARG A 70 2.70 8.99 6.13
CA ARG A 70 1.60 8.06 6.37
C ARG A 70 1.99 6.67 5.91
N PHE A 71 1.50 5.65 6.58
CA PHE A 71 1.84 4.27 6.28
C PHE A 71 0.57 3.45 6.05
N LEU A 72 0.60 2.67 4.98
CA LEU A 72 -0.42 1.68 4.68
C LEU A 72 0.24 0.30 4.74
N VAL A 73 0.02 -0.41 5.84
CA VAL A 73 0.52 -1.77 6.03
C VAL A 73 -0.46 -2.72 5.39
N VAL A 74 -0.03 -3.39 4.33
CA VAL A 74 -0.88 -4.33 3.58
C VAL A 74 -0.55 -5.75 3.98
N THR A 75 -1.55 -6.49 4.46
CA THR A 75 -1.41 -7.88 4.91
C THR A 75 -2.52 -8.75 4.37
N GLY A 76 -2.29 -10.06 4.32
CA GLY A 76 -3.37 -11.05 4.24
C GLY A 76 -3.94 -11.36 5.62
N ALA A 77 -5.02 -12.16 5.67
CA ALA A 77 -5.63 -12.58 6.94
C ALA A 77 -4.92 -13.77 7.61
N GLY A 78 -3.92 -14.36 6.96
CA GLY A 78 -3.21 -15.51 7.51
C GLY A 78 -2.30 -15.17 8.70
N PRO A 79 -2.14 -16.04 9.69
CA PRO A 79 -1.42 -15.75 10.94
C PRO A 79 0.04 -15.29 10.75
N ALA A 80 0.75 -15.81 9.75
CA ALA A 80 2.12 -15.38 9.44
C ALA A 80 2.14 -13.94 8.94
N ALA A 81 1.29 -13.61 7.97
CA ALA A 81 1.21 -12.27 7.41
C ALA A 81 0.78 -11.23 8.45
N VAL A 82 -0.12 -11.60 9.36
CA VAL A 82 -0.57 -10.73 10.45
C VAL A 82 0.56 -10.46 11.45
N ARG A 83 1.37 -11.49 11.79
CA ARG A 83 2.57 -11.30 12.64
C ARG A 83 3.59 -10.36 11.99
N ASP A 84 3.79 -10.49 10.67
CA ASP A 84 4.70 -9.59 9.93
C ASP A 84 4.16 -8.15 9.94
N ALA A 85 2.85 -7.96 9.79
CA ALA A 85 2.21 -6.66 9.89
C ALA A 85 2.34 -6.05 11.30
N ALA A 86 2.16 -6.84 12.35
CA ALA A 86 2.38 -6.42 13.74
C ALA A 86 3.83 -5.94 13.95
N ARG A 87 4.78 -6.71 13.43
CA ARG A 87 6.21 -6.35 13.50
C ARG A 87 6.52 -5.03 12.81
N VAL A 88 5.92 -4.79 11.64
CA VAL A 88 6.03 -3.50 10.94
C VAL A 88 5.42 -2.38 11.77
N GLY A 89 4.23 -2.59 12.37
CA GLY A 89 3.56 -1.63 13.25
C GLY A 89 4.44 -1.23 14.44
N GLU A 90 5.01 -2.20 15.16
CA GLU A 90 5.94 -1.97 16.27
C GLU A 90 7.16 -1.14 15.86
N LEU A 91 7.77 -1.45 14.72
CA LEU A 91 8.95 -0.73 14.23
C LEU A 91 8.62 0.72 13.85
N LEU A 92 7.44 0.95 13.26
CA LEU A 92 6.96 2.30 12.97
C LEU A 92 6.71 3.09 14.25
N GLU A 93 6.08 2.49 15.25
CA GLU A 93 5.84 3.11 16.55
C GLU A 93 7.16 3.47 17.26
N LEU A 94 8.12 2.55 17.31
CA LEU A 94 9.46 2.79 17.86
C LEU A 94 10.20 3.92 17.14
N ALA A 95 9.94 4.10 15.85
CA ALA A 95 10.47 5.21 15.05
C ALA A 95 9.65 6.52 15.19
N GLY A 96 8.64 6.57 16.07
CA GLY A 96 7.78 7.73 16.26
C GLY A 96 6.78 7.97 15.13
N LYS A 97 6.52 6.95 14.28
CA LYS A 97 5.64 7.03 13.13
C LYS A 97 4.25 6.48 13.47
N THR A 98 3.40 7.32 14.03
CA THR A 98 2.08 6.91 14.57
C THR A 98 0.95 6.89 13.52
N ASN A 99 1.17 7.40 12.30
CA ASN A 99 0.16 7.48 11.26
C ASN A 99 0.20 6.25 10.34
N ALA A 100 0.06 5.07 10.94
CA ALA A 100 0.01 3.79 10.25
C ALA A 100 -1.42 3.21 10.26
N LYS A 101 -1.86 2.63 9.15
CA LYS A 101 -3.16 1.97 9.01
C LYS A 101 -3.02 0.65 8.28
N LEU A 102 -3.88 -0.30 8.64
CA LEU A 102 -3.92 -1.65 8.08
C LEU A 102 -4.84 -1.72 6.86
N ILE A 103 -4.40 -2.40 5.82
CA ILE A 103 -5.24 -2.90 4.74
C ILE A 103 -5.17 -4.42 4.75
N VAL A 104 -6.31 -5.08 4.96
CA VAL A 104 -6.39 -6.55 4.86
C VAL A 104 -6.77 -6.90 3.42
N ASN A 105 -5.83 -7.51 2.71
CA ASN A 105 -5.94 -7.82 1.29
C ASN A 105 -6.24 -9.29 1.05
N ARG A 106 -6.88 -9.61 -0.08
CA ARG A 106 -7.22 -10.96 -0.52
C ARG A 106 -8.03 -11.72 0.52
N VAL A 107 -9.04 -11.04 1.07
CA VAL A 107 -9.91 -11.64 2.10
C VAL A 107 -10.92 -12.58 1.45
N ASP A 108 -10.80 -13.85 1.77
CA ASP A 108 -11.78 -14.89 1.48
C ASP A 108 -12.69 -15.08 2.70
N LYS A 109 -13.97 -14.73 2.53
CA LYS A 109 -14.96 -14.81 3.60
C LYS A 109 -15.26 -16.26 4.05
N ASP A 110 -15.29 -17.18 3.11
CA ASP A 110 -15.62 -18.56 3.39
C ASP A 110 -14.48 -19.22 4.17
N LEU A 111 -13.24 -18.88 3.81
CA LEU A 111 -12.06 -19.30 4.56
C LEU A 111 -12.06 -18.71 5.97
N LEU A 112 -12.30 -17.39 6.12
CA LEU A 112 -12.36 -16.77 7.46
C LEU A 112 -13.44 -17.40 8.34
N SER A 113 -14.62 -17.66 7.78
CA SER A 113 -15.71 -18.33 8.49
C SER A 113 -15.31 -19.74 8.92
N THR A 114 -14.66 -20.50 8.05
CA THR A 114 -14.19 -21.87 8.33
C THR A 114 -13.20 -21.90 9.48
N VAL A 115 -12.27 -20.96 9.54
CA VAL A 115 -11.26 -20.89 10.62
C VAL A 115 -11.72 -20.07 11.82
N ARG A 116 -12.97 -19.59 11.81
CA ARG A 116 -13.56 -18.75 12.87
C ARG A 116 -12.73 -17.51 13.20
N LEU A 117 -12.11 -16.90 12.18
CA LEU A 117 -11.33 -15.66 12.30
C LEU A 117 -12.16 -14.49 11.81
N THR A 118 -12.15 -13.40 12.54
CA THR A 118 -12.79 -12.14 12.16
C THR A 118 -11.76 -11.11 11.70
N ILE A 119 -12.21 -10.05 11.05
CA ILE A 119 -11.33 -8.91 10.71
C ILE A 119 -10.87 -8.17 11.97
N ASP A 120 -11.70 -8.16 13.01
CA ASP A 120 -11.34 -7.54 14.31
C ASP A 120 -10.18 -8.32 14.94
N ASP A 121 -10.18 -9.66 14.88
CA ASP A 121 -9.04 -10.47 15.34
C ASP A 121 -7.76 -10.14 14.59
N VAL A 122 -7.86 -9.89 13.28
CA VAL A 122 -6.69 -9.49 12.46
C VAL A 122 -6.19 -8.10 12.84
N MET A 123 -7.10 -7.16 13.10
CA MET A 123 -6.75 -5.80 13.54
C MET A 123 -6.08 -5.81 14.92
N ASP A 124 -6.67 -6.54 15.88
CA ASP A 124 -6.15 -6.64 17.23
C ASP A 124 -4.76 -7.30 17.25
N ALA A 125 -4.58 -8.36 16.48
CA ALA A 125 -3.29 -9.04 16.37
C ALA A 125 -2.24 -8.20 15.65
N ALA A 126 -2.62 -7.34 14.69
CA ALA A 126 -1.71 -6.43 14.01
C ALA A 126 -1.42 -5.15 14.81
N GLY A 127 -2.27 -4.79 15.78
CA GLY A 127 -2.14 -3.57 16.57
C GLY A 127 -2.32 -2.28 15.74
N LEU A 128 -2.98 -2.34 14.60
CA LEU A 128 -3.09 -1.21 13.67
C LEU A 128 -4.57 -0.91 13.31
N PRO A 129 -4.96 0.37 13.26
CA PRO A 129 -6.31 0.76 12.85
C PRO A 129 -6.56 0.46 11.36
N LEU A 130 -7.76 0.01 11.03
CA LEU A 130 -8.12 -0.44 9.69
C LEU A 130 -8.34 0.73 8.72
N ALA A 131 -7.63 0.73 7.60
CA ALA A 131 -7.92 1.58 6.44
C ALA A 131 -8.95 0.93 5.51
N GLY A 132 -8.93 -0.39 5.36
CA GLY A 132 -9.90 -1.09 4.53
C GLY A 132 -9.61 -2.55 4.31
N ILE A 133 -10.55 -3.19 3.63
CA ILE A 133 -10.53 -4.62 3.33
C ILE A 133 -10.71 -4.78 1.83
N VAL A 134 -9.83 -5.55 1.20
CA VAL A 134 -9.94 -5.91 -0.22
C VAL A 134 -10.27 -7.40 -0.29
N PRO A 135 -11.47 -7.77 -0.77
CA PRO A 135 -11.82 -9.18 -0.91
C PRO A 135 -11.00 -9.86 -2.01
N GLU A 136 -10.83 -11.16 -1.89
CA GLU A 136 -10.31 -11.99 -2.99
C GLU A 136 -11.25 -11.84 -4.19
N ASP A 137 -10.67 -11.54 -5.35
CA ASP A 137 -11.45 -11.26 -6.57
C ASP A 137 -10.65 -11.70 -7.80
N PRO A 138 -11.16 -12.66 -8.59
CA PRO A 138 -10.45 -13.18 -9.75
C PRO A 138 -10.20 -12.12 -10.83
N HIS A 139 -11.00 -11.04 -10.87
CA HIS A 139 -10.78 -9.94 -11.81
C HIS A 139 -9.44 -9.23 -11.62
N VAL A 140 -8.85 -9.30 -10.42
CA VAL A 140 -7.51 -8.72 -10.15
C VAL A 140 -6.45 -9.44 -10.99
N THR A 141 -6.45 -10.77 -10.94
CA THR A 141 -5.51 -11.59 -11.73
C THR A 141 -5.76 -11.43 -13.23
N LEU A 142 -7.03 -11.42 -13.66
CA LEU A 142 -7.38 -11.24 -15.06
C LEU A 142 -6.94 -9.87 -15.58
N ALA A 143 -7.19 -8.79 -14.84
CA ALA A 143 -6.76 -7.45 -15.22
C ALA A 143 -5.24 -7.36 -15.37
N ALA A 144 -4.49 -7.93 -14.42
CA ALA A 144 -3.03 -7.98 -14.48
C ALA A 144 -2.53 -8.77 -15.70
N SER A 145 -3.15 -9.92 -16.02
CA SER A 145 -2.80 -10.75 -17.18
C SER A 145 -3.02 -10.03 -18.52
N PHE A 146 -3.97 -9.09 -18.57
CA PHE A 146 -4.21 -8.25 -19.73
C PHE A 146 -3.43 -6.92 -19.73
N GLY A 147 -2.55 -6.69 -18.74
CA GLY A 147 -1.81 -5.44 -18.59
C GLY A 147 -2.72 -4.22 -18.38
N GLN A 148 -3.88 -4.42 -17.76
CA GLN A 148 -4.85 -3.37 -17.51
C GLN A 148 -5.02 -3.10 -16.02
N SER A 149 -5.32 -1.85 -15.66
CA SER A 149 -5.72 -1.57 -14.28
C SER A 149 -7.08 -2.22 -13.97
N LEU A 150 -7.23 -2.72 -12.75
CA LEU A 150 -8.50 -3.31 -12.29
C LEU A 150 -9.68 -2.36 -12.46
N LEU A 151 -9.47 -1.07 -12.20
CA LEU A 151 -10.50 -0.04 -12.29
C LEU A 151 -11.00 0.19 -13.73
N ARG A 152 -10.18 -0.14 -14.73
CA ARG A 152 -10.55 -0.09 -16.15
C ARG A 152 -11.16 -1.41 -16.62
N TYR A 153 -10.54 -2.53 -16.23
CA TYR A 153 -10.96 -3.87 -16.65
C TYR A 153 -12.33 -4.26 -16.07
N SER A 154 -12.51 -4.09 -14.76
CA SER A 154 -13.76 -4.44 -14.08
C SER A 154 -14.09 -3.43 -12.97
N PRO A 155 -14.58 -2.23 -13.34
CA PRO A 155 -14.77 -1.11 -12.39
C PRO A 155 -15.78 -1.41 -11.28
N ASN A 156 -16.67 -2.36 -11.49
CA ASN A 156 -17.74 -2.72 -10.56
C ASN A 156 -17.49 -3.97 -9.73
N CYS A 157 -16.36 -4.67 -9.94
CA CYS A 157 -16.00 -5.82 -9.14
C CYS A 157 -15.75 -5.44 -7.67
N LYS A 158 -15.74 -6.45 -6.80
CA LYS A 158 -15.65 -6.23 -5.34
C LYS A 158 -14.32 -5.57 -4.96
N ALA A 159 -13.20 -6.02 -5.51
CA ALA A 159 -11.89 -5.46 -5.23
C ALA A 159 -11.76 -4.02 -5.74
N ALA A 160 -12.30 -3.67 -6.93
CA ALA A 160 -12.29 -2.31 -7.45
C ALA A 160 -13.10 -1.35 -6.58
N LYS A 161 -14.27 -1.77 -6.10
CA LYS A 161 -15.08 -0.98 -5.15
C LYS A 161 -14.36 -0.76 -3.82
N ALA A 162 -13.72 -1.81 -3.30
CA ALA A 162 -12.93 -1.73 -2.07
C ALA A 162 -11.76 -0.76 -2.21
N SER A 163 -10.99 -0.86 -3.30
CA SER A 163 -9.87 0.04 -3.58
C SER A 163 -10.29 1.51 -3.65
N ARG A 164 -11.42 1.82 -4.29
CA ARG A 164 -11.96 3.19 -4.32
C ARG A 164 -12.34 3.71 -2.94
N ARG A 165 -12.96 2.89 -2.09
CA ARG A 165 -13.31 3.27 -0.71
C ARG A 165 -12.05 3.55 0.12
N ILE A 166 -11.01 2.71 -0.02
CA ILE A 166 -9.71 2.91 0.62
C ILE A 166 -9.11 4.24 0.17
N ALA A 167 -9.08 4.51 -1.14
CA ALA A 167 -8.57 5.77 -1.69
C ALA A 167 -9.30 6.98 -1.12
N ARG A 168 -10.64 6.95 -1.04
CA ARG A 168 -11.43 8.03 -0.43
C ARG A 168 -11.11 8.23 1.06
N ARG A 169 -10.87 7.16 1.83
CA ARG A 169 -10.43 7.25 3.23
C ARG A 169 -9.04 7.86 3.38
N ILE A 170 -8.12 7.54 2.46
CA ILE A 170 -6.80 8.17 2.42
C ILE A 170 -6.92 9.68 2.23
N GLN A 171 -7.90 10.11 1.45
CA GLN A 171 -8.24 11.53 1.22
C GLN A 171 -9.00 12.18 2.39
N GLY A 172 -9.37 11.43 3.43
CA GLY A 172 -10.08 11.94 4.60
C GLY A 172 -11.61 11.85 4.53
N PHE A 173 -12.18 11.26 3.47
CA PHE A 173 -13.64 11.06 3.40
C PHE A 173 -14.08 9.92 4.33
N HIS A 174 -15.25 10.10 4.93
CA HIS A 174 -15.88 9.04 5.71
C HIS A 174 -16.52 8.01 4.78
N GLU A 175 -15.95 6.79 4.76
CA GLU A 175 -16.47 5.67 3.96
C GLU A 175 -16.69 4.46 4.88
N PRO A 176 -17.83 3.77 4.80
CA PRO A 176 -18.10 2.60 5.63
C PRO A 176 -17.15 1.44 5.29
N ILE A 177 -16.64 0.74 6.31
CA ILE A 177 -15.88 -0.50 6.14
C ILE A 177 -16.89 -1.63 5.95
N ALA A 178 -16.97 -2.18 4.76
CA ALA A 178 -17.89 -3.28 4.47
C ALA A 178 -17.22 -4.35 3.61
N LEU A 179 -17.35 -5.58 4.05
CA LEU A 179 -17.11 -6.80 3.28
C LEU A 179 -18.39 -7.17 2.48
N ARG A 180 -18.81 -6.30 1.54
CA ARG A 180 -19.98 -6.62 0.69
C ARG A 180 -19.57 -6.83 -0.74
#